data_cf751c56852e07433f2b535517f9e438
#
_entry.id   cf751c56852e07433f2b535517f9e438
#
_cell.length_a   1.000
_cell.length_b   1.000
_cell.length_c   1.000
_cell.angle_alpha   90.00
_cell.angle_beta   90.00
_cell.angle_gamma   90.00
#
_symmetry.space_group_name_H-M   'P 1'
#
loop_
_entity.id
_entity.type
_entity.pdbx_description
1 polymer ?
#
loop_
_entity_poly.entity_id
_entity_poly.type
_entity_poly.pdbx_seq_one_letter_code
_entity_poly.pdbx_strand_id
1 'polypeptide(L)'
;MNRLEAMELAQKSEHCLRPAEAFSLIGNEIRVTILEALWHADEPPVGFTTLYEHAGADNTAQFNYHLGQLTGHFVRKTDDGYELRTAGESVVQAAVEGSFNAHPDLDPIDTGDDCTQCEATLVATYSDEKLAIGCPTCGRTHGQYSFPPGGLIGRTEAETLSAFNQRVRHLHSLARDGVCPECSGQMRTEIVRGENCCLDADLRTEYTCLQCRHILCSTIGLALLDQPPVVSFYRDHGLDLQTMSYWQLNWCVSDDCTTVESADPWRIEVSITENGDTLTASLDEGLSIVTTYVSEGDASNQNFKKA
;
A
#
# COMPACT_ATOMS: atom_id res chain seq x y z
N MET A 1 9.02 16.91 17.04
CA MET A 1 8.63 16.12 18.22
C MET A 1 9.42 14.83 18.20
N ASN A 2 10.22 14.57 19.23
CA ASN A 2 11.09 13.41 19.33
C ASN A 2 10.25 12.14 19.58
N ARG A 3 10.73 10.95 19.14
CA ARG A 3 10.08 9.64 19.37
C ARG A 3 9.73 9.40 20.85
N LEU A 4 10.55 9.91 21.77
CA LEU A 4 10.31 9.84 23.21
C LEU A 4 9.12 10.70 23.62
N GLU A 5 8.94 11.90 23.08
CA GLU A 5 7.82 12.79 23.35
C GLU A 5 6.49 12.22 22.83
N ALA A 6 6.51 11.56 21.66
CA ALA A 6 5.34 10.87 21.10
C ALA A 6 4.94 9.64 21.95
N MET A 7 5.92 8.91 22.49
CA MET A 7 5.66 7.80 23.41
C MET A 7 5.16 8.28 24.77
N GLU A 8 5.65 9.42 25.28
CA GLU A 8 5.16 10.03 26.53
C GLU A 8 3.72 10.53 26.43
N LEU A 9 3.30 11.05 25.27
CA LEU A 9 1.90 11.43 25.02
C LEU A 9 0.96 10.21 25.02
N ALA A 10 1.40 9.07 24.53
CA ALA A 10 0.66 7.82 24.53
C ALA A 10 0.57 7.16 25.93
N GLN A 11 1.54 7.43 26.82
CA GLN A 11 1.64 6.84 28.16
C GLN A 11 0.88 7.56 29.26
N LYS A 12 0.14 8.64 28.97
CA LYS A 12 -0.59 9.43 29.97
C LYS A 12 -1.89 8.79 30.50
N SER A 13 -2.25 7.60 30.05
CA SER A 13 -3.40 6.86 30.57
C SER A 13 -2.91 5.77 31.52
N GLU A 14 -3.49 5.68 32.72
CA GLU A 14 -3.20 4.64 33.72
C GLU A 14 -3.45 3.19 33.22
N HIS A 15 -3.94 3.03 31.97
CA HIS A 15 -4.32 1.74 31.35
C HIS A 15 -3.48 1.41 30.13
N CYS A 16 -2.37 2.11 29.86
CA CYS A 16 -1.48 1.78 28.75
C CYS A 16 -0.59 0.58 29.08
N LEU A 17 -0.73 -0.50 28.30
CA LEU A 17 0.18 -1.62 28.32
C LEU A 17 1.50 -1.28 27.61
N ARG A 18 2.61 -1.75 28.15
CA ARG A 18 3.86 -1.75 27.38
C ARG A 18 3.74 -2.74 26.22
N PRO A 19 4.41 -2.52 25.08
CA PRO A 19 4.30 -3.41 23.91
C PRO A 19 4.51 -4.90 24.25
N ALA A 20 5.54 -5.23 25.04
CA ALA A 20 5.79 -6.61 25.44
C ALA A 20 4.65 -7.23 26.27
N GLU A 21 3.98 -6.44 27.11
CA GLU A 21 2.81 -6.89 27.88
C GLU A 21 1.61 -7.13 26.97
N ALA A 22 1.37 -6.23 26.00
CA ALA A 22 0.31 -6.40 25.02
C ALA A 22 0.50 -7.67 24.18
N PHE A 23 1.70 -7.91 23.65
CA PHE A 23 2.02 -9.13 22.91
C PHE A 23 1.91 -10.38 23.79
N SER A 24 2.31 -10.32 25.05
CA SER A 24 2.15 -11.45 26.00
C SER A 24 0.67 -11.77 26.25
N LEU A 25 -0.20 -10.77 26.25
CA LEU A 25 -1.64 -10.99 26.42
C LEU A 25 -2.28 -11.69 25.21
N ILE A 26 -1.82 -11.47 24.00
CA ILE A 26 -2.37 -12.13 22.80
C ILE A 26 -1.68 -13.44 22.44
N GLY A 27 -0.45 -13.68 22.91
CA GLY A 27 0.34 -14.88 22.62
C GLY A 27 -0.15 -16.15 23.35
N ASN A 28 -1.43 -16.51 23.18
CA ASN A 28 -2.03 -17.72 23.74
C ASN A 28 -3.21 -18.18 22.86
N GLU A 29 -3.25 -19.45 22.51
CA GLU A 29 -4.22 -20.03 21.60
C GLU A 29 -5.68 -19.72 22.00
N ILE A 30 -6.06 -20.00 23.25
CA ILE A 30 -7.43 -19.73 23.73
C ILE A 30 -7.80 -18.25 23.58
N ARG A 31 -6.87 -17.34 23.84
CA ARG A 31 -7.12 -15.91 23.72
C ARG A 31 -7.28 -15.46 22.26
N VAL A 32 -6.47 -16.00 21.34
CA VAL A 32 -6.65 -15.77 19.90
C VAL A 32 -8.01 -16.30 19.45
N THR A 33 -8.36 -17.54 19.83
CA THR A 33 -9.67 -18.13 19.48
C THR A 33 -10.85 -17.31 20.04
N ILE A 34 -10.74 -16.72 21.22
CA ILE A 34 -11.77 -15.81 21.75
C ILE A 34 -11.91 -14.56 20.87
N LEU A 35 -10.80 -13.96 20.44
CA LEU A 35 -10.84 -12.79 19.57
C LEU A 35 -11.44 -13.13 18.21
N GLU A 36 -11.08 -14.26 17.62
CA GLU A 36 -11.63 -14.77 16.36
C GLU A 36 -13.13 -15.07 16.48
N ALA A 37 -13.57 -15.69 17.58
CA ALA A 37 -14.98 -15.96 17.83
C ALA A 37 -15.81 -14.67 17.92
N LEU A 38 -15.27 -13.63 18.56
CA LEU A 38 -15.90 -12.32 18.59
C LEU A 38 -15.91 -11.63 17.22
N TRP A 39 -14.84 -11.82 16.42
CA TRP A 39 -14.73 -11.24 15.06
C TRP A 39 -15.74 -11.84 14.09
N HIS A 40 -15.97 -13.14 14.16
CA HIS A 40 -16.89 -13.87 13.29
C HIS A 40 -18.34 -13.90 13.78
N ALA A 41 -18.64 -13.25 14.90
CA ALA A 41 -19.99 -13.19 15.41
C ALA A 41 -20.91 -12.30 14.55
N ASP A 42 -22.02 -12.86 14.10
CA ASP A 42 -23.02 -12.12 13.28
C ASP A 42 -23.69 -11.00 14.07
N GLU A 43 -23.91 -11.20 15.36
CA GLU A 43 -24.64 -10.27 16.23
C GLU A 43 -23.87 -10.00 17.55
N PRO A 44 -22.93 -9.03 17.58
CA PRO A 44 -22.35 -8.58 18.85
C PRO A 44 -23.35 -7.71 19.66
N PRO A 45 -23.28 -7.69 21.00
CA PRO A 45 -22.30 -8.42 21.83
C PRO A 45 -22.61 -9.91 22.01
N VAL A 46 -21.56 -10.72 22.16
CA VAL A 46 -21.66 -12.18 22.28
C VAL A 46 -21.72 -12.61 23.74
N GLY A 47 -22.68 -13.45 24.09
CA GLY A 47 -22.85 -13.97 25.43
C GLY A 47 -21.70 -14.88 25.88
N PHE A 48 -21.48 -14.94 27.19
CA PHE A 48 -20.42 -15.76 27.80
C PHE A 48 -20.46 -17.24 27.38
N THR A 49 -21.65 -17.86 27.39
CA THR A 49 -21.82 -19.27 27.03
C THR A 49 -21.42 -19.54 25.60
N THR A 50 -21.87 -18.74 24.69
CA THR A 50 -21.54 -18.84 23.24
C THR A 50 -20.03 -18.74 23.03
N LEU A 51 -19.36 -17.76 23.65
CA LEU A 51 -17.91 -17.62 23.55
C LEU A 51 -17.17 -18.82 24.15
N TYR A 52 -17.63 -19.35 25.30
CA TYR A 52 -17.02 -20.51 25.93
C TYR A 52 -17.08 -21.75 25.03
N GLU A 53 -18.20 -21.98 24.37
CA GLU A 53 -18.39 -23.08 23.42
C GLU A 53 -17.42 -23.04 22.22
N HIS A 54 -17.03 -21.86 21.80
CA HIS A 54 -16.12 -21.66 20.66
C HIS A 54 -14.64 -21.59 21.04
N ALA A 55 -14.31 -21.31 22.31
CA ALA A 55 -12.96 -20.98 22.73
C ALA A 55 -12.00 -22.17 22.89
N GLY A 56 -12.51 -23.40 22.81
CA GLY A 56 -11.69 -24.61 22.99
C GLY A 56 -11.07 -24.78 24.39
N ALA A 57 -11.63 -24.11 25.42
CA ALA A 57 -11.12 -24.17 26.79
C ALA A 57 -11.61 -25.44 27.51
N ASP A 58 -10.73 -26.10 28.27
CA ASP A 58 -11.03 -27.35 28.99
C ASP A 58 -12.13 -27.20 30.04
N ASN A 59 -12.22 -26.02 30.63
CA ASN A 59 -13.21 -25.72 31.66
C ASN A 59 -13.50 -24.22 31.76
N THR A 60 -14.62 -23.89 32.40
CA THR A 60 -15.11 -22.52 32.58
C THR A 60 -14.15 -21.64 33.37
N ALA A 61 -13.39 -22.18 34.30
CA ALA A 61 -12.42 -21.40 35.09
C ALA A 61 -11.24 -20.94 34.23
N GLN A 62 -10.72 -21.82 33.39
CA GLN A 62 -9.68 -21.50 32.41
C GLN A 62 -10.17 -20.45 31.41
N PHE A 63 -11.35 -20.65 30.82
CA PHE A 63 -11.97 -19.70 29.92
C PHE A 63 -12.13 -18.31 30.55
N ASN A 64 -12.73 -18.25 31.74
CA ASN A 64 -12.95 -17.00 32.46
C ASN A 64 -11.64 -16.26 32.76
N TYR A 65 -10.57 -17.00 33.09
CA TYR A 65 -9.24 -16.42 33.27
C TYR A 65 -8.74 -15.76 31.96
N HIS A 66 -8.79 -16.48 30.84
CA HIS A 66 -8.31 -15.93 29.54
C HIS A 66 -9.18 -14.79 29.05
N LEU A 67 -10.49 -14.86 29.14
CA LEU A 67 -11.40 -13.79 28.80
C LEU A 67 -11.16 -12.56 29.69
N GLY A 68 -10.91 -12.76 30.99
CA GLY A 68 -10.56 -11.70 31.94
C GLY A 68 -9.26 -10.97 31.55
N GLN A 69 -8.24 -11.70 31.03
CA GLN A 69 -6.98 -11.10 30.56
C GLN A 69 -7.17 -10.21 29.31
N LEU A 70 -8.13 -10.50 28.47
CA LEU A 70 -8.44 -9.70 27.27
C LEU A 70 -9.34 -8.51 27.58
N THR A 71 -10.20 -8.65 28.63
CA THR A 71 -11.20 -7.63 28.97
C THR A 71 -10.53 -6.34 29.47
N GLY A 72 -10.99 -5.21 28.94
CA GLY A 72 -10.42 -3.89 29.21
C GLY A 72 -9.31 -3.47 28.23
N HIS A 73 -8.63 -4.41 27.58
CA HIS A 73 -7.58 -4.14 26.59
C HIS A 73 -8.04 -4.40 25.16
N PHE A 74 -8.39 -5.63 24.83
CA PHE A 74 -8.79 -6.08 23.49
C PHE A 74 -10.28 -6.35 23.38
N VAL A 75 -10.94 -6.63 24.50
CA VAL A 75 -12.37 -6.96 24.60
C VAL A 75 -13.04 -5.97 25.56
N ARG A 76 -14.24 -5.54 25.22
CA ARG A 76 -15.13 -4.77 26.09
C ARG A 76 -16.25 -5.66 26.60
N LYS A 77 -16.49 -5.60 27.89
CA LYS A 77 -17.66 -6.22 28.52
C LYS A 77 -18.80 -5.19 28.53
N THR A 78 -19.99 -5.60 28.08
CA THR A 78 -21.23 -4.84 28.12
C THR A 78 -22.23 -5.53 29.06
N ASP A 79 -23.41 -4.97 29.24
CA ASP A 79 -24.49 -5.59 30.03
C ASP A 79 -25.00 -6.89 29.36
N ASP A 80 -24.95 -6.96 28.03
CA ASP A 80 -25.48 -8.05 27.21
C ASP A 80 -24.42 -9.08 26.80
N GLY A 81 -23.12 -8.84 27.05
CA GLY A 81 -22.06 -9.76 26.64
C GLY A 81 -20.69 -9.13 26.45
N TYR A 82 -19.98 -9.58 25.44
CA TYR A 82 -18.62 -9.17 25.11
C TYR A 82 -18.54 -8.76 23.64
N GLU A 83 -17.71 -7.78 23.36
CA GLU A 83 -17.43 -7.31 21.98
C GLU A 83 -15.97 -6.89 21.83
N LEU A 84 -15.46 -6.88 20.61
CA LEU A 84 -14.10 -6.41 20.33
C LEU A 84 -13.97 -4.91 20.58
N ARG A 85 -12.82 -4.52 21.07
CA ARG A 85 -12.32 -3.15 20.95
C ARG A 85 -11.49 -3.06 19.68
N THR A 86 -11.26 -1.86 19.16
CA THR A 86 -10.40 -1.63 17.98
C THR A 86 -9.02 -2.30 18.10
N ALA A 87 -8.44 -2.37 19.31
CA ALA A 87 -7.20 -3.11 19.53
C ALA A 87 -7.34 -4.62 19.28
N GLY A 88 -8.49 -5.21 19.67
CA GLY A 88 -8.80 -6.61 19.39
C GLY A 88 -9.04 -6.87 17.91
N GLU A 89 -9.78 -5.97 17.25
CA GLU A 89 -10.00 -6.01 15.80
C GLU A 89 -8.67 -5.98 15.04
N SER A 90 -7.74 -5.09 15.42
CA SER A 90 -6.41 -4.99 14.79
C SER A 90 -5.58 -6.27 14.92
N VAL A 91 -5.70 -6.99 16.04
CA VAL A 91 -5.03 -8.30 16.23
C VAL A 91 -5.58 -9.34 15.27
N VAL A 92 -6.91 -9.44 15.14
CA VAL A 92 -7.54 -10.41 14.23
C VAL A 92 -7.26 -10.05 12.78
N GLN A 93 -7.35 -8.76 12.42
CA GLN A 93 -7.02 -8.26 11.08
C GLN A 93 -5.59 -8.63 10.68
N ALA A 94 -4.60 -8.47 11.58
CA ALA A 94 -3.23 -8.86 11.33
C ALA A 94 -3.05 -10.38 11.13
N ALA A 95 -3.82 -11.20 11.86
CA ALA A 95 -3.83 -12.65 11.65
C ALA A 95 -4.47 -13.05 10.31
N VAL A 96 -5.59 -12.42 9.96
CA VAL A 96 -6.32 -12.65 8.68
C VAL A 96 -5.51 -12.14 7.48
N GLU A 97 -4.80 -11.03 7.62
CA GLU A 97 -3.88 -10.52 6.60
C GLU A 97 -2.81 -11.55 6.22
N GLY A 98 -2.38 -12.38 7.16
CA GLY A 98 -1.55 -13.55 6.91
C GLY A 98 -0.04 -13.33 6.97
N SER A 99 0.46 -12.09 7.10
CA SER A 99 1.90 -11.79 7.12
C SER A 99 2.69 -12.49 8.24
N PHE A 100 2.00 -12.99 9.29
CA PHE A 100 2.66 -13.69 10.40
C PHE A 100 2.54 -15.23 10.33
N ASN A 101 1.63 -15.76 9.54
CA ASN A 101 1.20 -17.16 9.64
C ASN A 101 0.92 -17.83 8.28
N ALA A 102 1.03 -17.11 7.17
CA ALA A 102 0.79 -17.68 5.84
C ALA A 102 1.97 -17.40 4.91
N HIS A 103 2.38 -18.42 4.16
CA HIS A 103 3.43 -18.34 3.14
C HIS A 103 2.89 -19.00 1.86
N PRO A 104 2.01 -18.30 1.11
CA PRO A 104 1.44 -18.85 -0.11
C PRO A 104 2.54 -18.97 -1.17
N ASP A 105 2.48 -20.06 -1.92
CA ASP A 105 3.22 -20.23 -3.17
C ASP A 105 2.30 -19.81 -4.31
N LEU A 106 2.77 -18.90 -5.16
CA LEU A 106 2.00 -18.36 -6.27
C LEU A 106 2.82 -18.53 -7.56
N ASP A 107 2.26 -19.25 -8.52
CA ASP A 107 2.84 -19.30 -9.85
C ASP A 107 2.92 -17.92 -10.48
N PRO A 108 3.93 -17.61 -11.30
CA PRO A 108 4.01 -16.35 -12.00
C PRO A 108 2.76 -16.06 -12.83
N ILE A 109 2.19 -14.86 -12.68
CA ILE A 109 0.97 -14.43 -13.39
C ILE A 109 1.38 -13.60 -14.61
N ASP A 110 0.87 -13.95 -15.79
CA ASP A 110 0.96 -13.12 -16.99
C ASP A 110 0.04 -11.90 -16.80
N THR A 111 0.59 -10.70 -16.92
CA THR A 111 -0.20 -9.46 -16.72
C THR A 111 -1.07 -9.13 -17.92
N GLY A 112 -0.79 -9.68 -19.09
CA GLY A 112 -1.38 -9.28 -20.36
C GLY A 112 -0.88 -7.92 -20.87
N ASP A 113 0.08 -7.29 -20.19
CA ASP A 113 0.61 -5.97 -20.52
C ASP A 113 2.05 -6.06 -21.00
N ASP A 114 2.44 -5.14 -21.88
CA ASP A 114 3.76 -5.12 -22.49
C ASP A 114 4.76 -4.29 -21.68
N CYS A 115 6.01 -4.71 -21.69
CA CYS A 115 7.13 -3.97 -21.13
C CYS A 115 7.35 -2.66 -21.88
N THR A 116 7.39 -1.54 -21.17
CA THR A 116 7.60 -0.21 -21.75
C THR A 116 8.95 -0.03 -22.44
N GLN A 117 9.91 -0.96 -22.23
CA GLN A 117 11.26 -0.90 -22.81
C GLN A 117 11.46 -1.84 -24.01
N CYS A 118 10.92 -3.07 -23.97
CA CYS A 118 11.21 -4.10 -24.96
C CYS A 118 9.98 -4.80 -25.53
N GLU A 119 8.78 -4.34 -25.19
CA GLU A 119 7.48 -4.84 -25.69
C GLU A 119 7.22 -6.35 -25.38
N ALA A 120 8.04 -6.99 -24.54
CA ALA A 120 7.76 -8.33 -24.06
C ALA A 120 6.72 -8.31 -22.94
N THR A 121 5.90 -9.35 -22.84
CA THR A 121 4.85 -9.45 -21.83
C THR A 121 5.44 -9.42 -20.41
N LEU A 122 4.84 -8.60 -19.55
CA LEU A 122 5.20 -8.47 -18.14
C LEU A 122 4.63 -9.62 -17.32
N VAL A 123 5.37 -10.01 -16.29
CA VAL A 123 4.98 -11.07 -15.37
C VAL A 123 4.97 -10.56 -13.95
N ALA A 124 3.91 -10.90 -13.20
CA ALA A 124 3.85 -10.70 -11.76
C ALA A 124 4.40 -11.92 -11.04
N THR A 125 5.27 -11.70 -10.06
CA THR A 125 5.85 -12.74 -9.19
C THR A 125 5.61 -12.37 -7.73
N TYR A 126 5.45 -13.39 -6.86
CA TYR A 126 5.19 -13.20 -5.45
C TYR A 126 6.25 -13.88 -4.60
N SER A 127 6.87 -13.14 -3.69
CA SER A 127 7.82 -13.66 -2.70
C SER A 127 7.94 -12.71 -1.51
N ASP A 128 8.15 -13.25 -0.32
CA ASP A 128 8.37 -12.47 0.91
C ASP A 128 7.30 -11.37 1.13
N GLU A 129 6.01 -11.76 1.01
CA GLU A 129 4.84 -10.88 1.13
C GLU A 129 4.88 -9.65 0.21
N LYS A 130 5.58 -9.78 -0.93
CA LYS A 130 5.67 -8.75 -1.96
C LYS A 130 5.24 -9.30 -3.30
N LEU A 131 4.51 -8.50 -4.05
CA LEU A 131 4.23 -8.72 -5.46
C LEU A 131 5.10 -7.79 -6.29
N ALA A 132 5.78 -8.34 -7.27
CA ALA A 132 6.65 -7.62 -8.20
C ALA A 132 6.14 -7.75 -9.62
N ILE A 133 6.12 -6.66 -10.38
CA ILE A 133 5.88 -6.66 -11.83
C ILE A 133 7.23 -6.51 -12.51
N GLY A 134 7.60 -7.46 -13.36
CA GLY A 134 8.88 -7.46 -14.03
C GLY A 134 8.83 -8.01 -15.45
N CYS A 135 9.81 -7.63 -16.23
CA CYS A 135 9.99 -8.15 -17.59
C CYS A 135 10.96 -9.33 -17.58
N PRO A 136 10.53 -10.55 -17.96
CA PRO A 136 11.41 -11.71 -18.00
C PRO A 136 12.46 -11.64 -19.12
N THR A 137 12.27 -10.77 -20.12
CA THR A 137 13.15 -10.64 -21.28
C THR A 137 14.29 -9.66 -21.06
N CYS A 138 14.01 -8.44 -20.58
CA CYS A 138 15.06 -7.43 -20.36
C CYS A 138 15.47 -7.27 -18.89
N GLY A 139 14.76 -7.94 -17.97
CA GLY A 139 15.05 -7.90 -16.53
C GLY A 139 14.55 -6.65 -15.81
N ARG A 140 13.91 -5.70 -16.51
CA ARG A 140 13.41 -4.46 -15.91
C ARG A 140 12.32 -4.74 -14.90
N THR A 141 12.41 -4.09 -13.73
CA THR A 141 11.38 -4.11 -12.69
C THR A 141 10.47 -2.89 -12.84
N HIS A 142 9.16 -3.13 -13.00
CA HIS A 142 8.13 -2.10 -13.09
C HIS A 142 7.52 -1.76 -11.71
N GLY A 143 8.01 -2.37 -10.65
CA GLY A 143 7.66 -2.10 -9.26
C GLY A 143 7.58 -3.37 -8.43
N GLN A 144 7.90 -3.23 -7.14
CA GLN A 144 7.79 -4.30 -6.13
C GLN A 144 7.30 -3.67 -4.83
N TYR A 145 6.13 -4.12 -4.35
CA TYR A 145 5.50 -3.55 -3.17
C TYR A 145 4.92 -4.64 -2.27
N SER A 146 4.72 -4.31 -0.99
CA SER A 146 4.09 -5.22 -0.04
C SER A 146 2.66 -5.56 -0.50
N PHE A 147 2.37 -6.85 -0.55
CA PHE A 147 1.06 -7.39 -0.85
C PHE A 147 0.81 -8.58 0.08
N PRO A 148 0.09 -8.38 1.18
CA PRO A 148 -0.10 -9.41 2.18
C PRO A 148 -0.76 -10.68 1.63
N PRO A 149 -0.48 -11.86 2.20
CA PRO A 149 -1.06 -13.14 1.77
C PRO A 149 -2.58 -13.13 1.66
N GLY A 150 -3.27 -12.47 2.59
CA GLY A 150 -4.73 -12.30 2.55
C GLY A 150 -5.24 -11.60 1.29
N GLY A 151 -4.38 -10.82 0.63
CA GLY A 151 -4.67 -10.19 -0.66
C GLY A 151 -4.80 -11.18 -1.83
N LEU A 152 -4.29 -12.41 -1.67
CA LEU A 152 -4.38 -13.46 -2.68
C LEU A 152 -5.62 -14.35 -2.53
N ILE A 153 -6.21 -14.37 -1.32
CA ILE A 153 -7.29 -15.30 -0.98
C ILE A 153 -8.58 -14.95 -1.73
N GLY A 154 -9.14 -15.95 -2.43
CA GLY A 154 -10.43 -15.83 -3.09
C GLY A 154 -10.44 -14.93 -4.33
N ARG A 155 -9.28 -14.56 -4.87
CA ARG A 155 -9.13 -13.77 -6.09
C ARG A 155 -8.64 -14.61 -7.26
N THR A 156 -9.12 -14.30 -8.44
CA THR A 156 -8.51 -14.71 -9.71
C THR A 156 -7.21 -13.92 -9.95
N GLU A 157 -6.40 -14.37 -10.90
CA GLU A 157 -5.18 -13.66 -11.32
C GLU A 157 -5.46 -12.20 -11.69
N ALA A 158 -6.48 -11.95 -12.51
CA ALA A 158 -6.87 -10.59 -12.91
C ALA A 158 -7.33 -9.72 -11.73
N GLU A 159 -8.08 -10.30 -10.80
CA GLU A 159 -8.50 -9.59 -9.57
C GLU A 159 -7.32 -9.32 -8.64
N THR A 160 -6.33 -10.22 -8.58
CA THR A 160 -5.08 -10.04 -7.83
C THR A 160 -4.26 -8.88 -8.40
N LEU A 161 -4.07 -8.83 -9.72
CA LEU A 161 -3.37 -7.74 -10.41
C LEU A 161 -4.09 -6.40 -10.19
N SER A 162 -5.43 -6.38 -10.34
CA SER A 162 -6.23 -5.18 -10.09
C SER A 162 -6.10 -4.70 -8.63
N ALA A 163 -6.20 -5.60 -7.66
CA ALA A 163 -6.04 -5.27 -6.24
C ALA A 163 -4.64 -4.73 -5.93
N PHE A 164 -3.61 -5.32 -6.54
CA PHE A 164 -2.24 -4.84 -6.42
C PHE A 164 -2.06 -3.43 -6.98
N ASN A 165 -2.57 -3.18 -8.20
CA ASN A 165 -2.56 -1.84 -8.80
C ASN A 165 -3.21 -0.80 -7.88
N GLN A 166 -4.40 -1.09 -7.35
CA GLN A 166 -5.09 -0.18 -6.43
C GLN A 166 -4.30 0.03 -5.13
N ARG A 167 -3.70 -1.04 -4.58
CA ARG A 167 -2.87 -0.91 -3.37
C ARG A 167 -1.68 0.02 -3.61
N VAL A 168 -0.95 -0.15 -4.71
CA VAL A 168 0.21 0.70 -5.04
C VAL A 168 -0.21 2.17 -5.15
N ARG A 169 -1.31 2.46 -5.85
CA ARG A 169 -1.87 3.83 -5.95
C ARG A 169 -2.13 4.42 -4.57
N HIS A 170 -2.79 3.68 -3.68
CA HIS A 170 -3.10 4.16 -2.33
C HIS A 170 -1.86 4.37 -1.47
N LEU A 171 -0.88 3.46 -1.52
CA LEU A 171 0.39 3.61 -0.81
C LEU A 171 1.08 4.93 -1.18
N HIS A 172 1.19 5.21 -2.49
CA HIS A 172 1.86 6.40 -2.98
C HIS A 172 1.03 7.68 -2.77
N SER A 173 -0.29 7.63 -2.90
CA SER A 173 -1.16 8.76 -2.60
C SER A 173 -1.03 9.20 -1.14
N LEU A 174 -1.12 8.26 -0.19
CA LEU A 174 -0.94 8.55 1.24
C LEU A 174 0.46 9.10 1.54
N ALA A 175 1.51 8.45 1.00
CA ALA A 175 2.89 8.85 1.26
C ALA A 175 3.18 10.27 0.75
N ARG A 176 2.72 10.61 -0.45
CA ARG A 176 2.82 11.95 -1.03
C ARG A 176 2.10 12.99 -0.17
N ASP A 177 0.93 12.65 0.37
CA ASP A 177 0.16 13.54 1.24
C ASP A 177 0.73 13.60 2.68
N GLY A 178 1.92 13.03 2.91
CA GLY A 178 2.64 13.07 4.17
C GLY A 178 2.17 12.08 5.22
N VAL A 179 1.33 11.09 4.84
CA VAL A 179 0.75 10.09 5.74
C VAL A 179 1.36 8.71 5.47
N CYS A 180 1.92 8.09 6.50
CA CYS A 180 2.47 6.74 6.37
C CYS A 180 1.35 5.71 6.14
N PRO A 181 1.41 4.91 5.06
CA PRO A 181 0.40 3.91 4.78
C PRO A 181 0.35 2.77 5.82
N GLU A 182 1.44 2.56 6.59
CA GLU A 182 1.52 1.49 7.59
C GLU A 182 1.05 1.92 8.98
N CYS A 183 1.44 3.12 9.43
CA CYS A 183 1.18 3.53 10.82
C CYS A 183 0.50 4.90 10.96
N SER A 184 0.11 5.53 9.83
CA SER A 184 -0.45 6.88 9.78
C SER A 184 0.45 7.98 10.37
N GLY A 185 1.74 7.68 10.61
CA GLY A 185 2.74 8.64 11.06
C GLY A 185 3.13 9.60 9.95
N GLN A 186 3.84 10.67 10.31
CA GLN A 186 4.31 11.67 9.36
C GLN A 186 5.38 11.10 8.43
N MET A 187 5.26 11.31 7.11
CA MET A 187 6.26 10.98 6.10
C MET A 187 7.13 12.20 5.78
N ARG A 188 8.40 11.94 5.48
CA ARG A 188 9.33 12.89 4.88
C ARG A 188 9.58 12.46 3.44
N THR A 189 9.47 13.40 2.52
CA THR A 189 9.74 13.20 1.09
C THR A 189 11.13 13.70 0.76
N GLU A 190 11.91 12.92 0.03
CA GLU A 190 13.24 13.30 -0.47
C GLU A 190 13.38 12.85 -1.92
N ILE A 191 13.92 13.73 -2.76
CA ILE A 191 14.30 13.41 -4.14
C ILE A 191 15.74 12.94 -4.11
N VAL A 192 15.99 11.75 -4.64
CA VAL A 192 17.29 11.06 -4.54
C VAL A 192 17.78 10.66 -5.92
N ARG A 193 19.08 10.80 -6.17
CA ARG A 193 19.77 10.25 -7.34
C ARG A 193 20.67 9.09 -6.95
N GLY A 194 20.83 8.11 -7.86
CA GLY A 194 21.80 7.03 -7.77
C GLY A 194 21.23 5.63 -7.85
N GLU A 195 22.09 4.64 -8.08
CA GLU A 195 21.77 3.28 -8.50
C GLU A 195 21.30 2.32 -7.38
N ASN A 196 21.26 2.73 -6.12
CA ASN A 196 21.02 1.83 -4.99
C ASN A 196 19.54 1.70 -4.62
N CYS A 197 18.69 1.34 -5.58
CA CYS A 197 17.27 1.09 -5.33
C CYS A 197 16.74 -0.13 -6.11
N CYS A 198 15.59 -0.66 -5.66
CA CYS A 198 14.84 -1.70 -6.35
C CYS A 198 14.14 -1.22 -7.64
N LEU A 199 14.20 0.08 -7.94
CA LEU A 199 13.68 0.68 -9.17
C LEU A 199 14.83 0.87 -10.18
N ASP A 200 14.56 0.60 -11.43
CA ASP A 200 15.48 0.86 -12.54
C ASP A 200 15.35 2.32 -13.02
N ALA A 201 15.65 3.25 -12.09
CA ALA A 201 15.58 4.69 -12.30
C ALA A 201 16.70 5.39 -11.51
N ASP A 202 17.42 6.33 -12.15
CA ASP A 202 18.46 7.16 -11.53
C ASP A 202 17.85 8.22 -10.60
N LEU A 203 16.73 8.80 -11.01
CA LEU A 203 16.00 9.81 -10.25
C LEU A 203 14.73 9.21 -9.64
N ARG A 204 14.62 9.26 -8.32
CA ARG A 204 13.49 8.68 -7.59
C ARG A 204 13.08 9.54 -6.40
N THR A 205 11.92 9.22 -5.89
CA THR A 205 11.44 9.76 -4.62
C THR A 205 11.54 8.69 -3.54
N GLU A 206 12.03 9.08 -2.37
CA GLU A 206 11.96 8.29 -1.14
C GLU A 206 11.03 8.97 -0.14
N TYR A 207 10.04 8.22 0.32
CA TYR A 207 9.15 8.62 1.41
C TYR A 207 9.55 7.83 2.65
N THR A 208 10.02 8.52 3.69
CA THR A 208 10.47 7.89 4.95
C THR A 208 9.55 8.29 6.10
N CYS A 209 8.95 7.30 6.77
CA CYS A 209 8.14 7.54 7.96
C CYS A 209 9.02 7.90 9.17
N LEU A 210 8.73 9.04 9.80
CA LEU A 210 9.46 9.51 10.98
C LEU A 210 9.16 8.68 12.24
N GLN A 211 8.06 7.91 12.24
CA GLN A 211 7.63 7.10 13.38
C GLN A 211 8.05 5.63 13.25
N CYS A 212 7.59 4.90 12.23
CA CYS A 212 7.85 3.47 12.08
C CYS A 212 9.05 3.14 11.17
N ARG A 213 9.61 4.16 10.50
CA ARG A 213 10.72 4.03 9.55
C ARG A 213 10.39 3.24 8.28
N HIS A 214 9.11 3.07 7.99
CA HIS A 214 8.70 2.55 6.69
C HIS A 214 9.26 3.43 5.58
N ILE A 215 9.82 2.81 4.54
CA ILE A 215 10.37 3.49 3.37
C ILE A 215 9.55 3.02 2.16
N LEU A 216 9.07 3.99 1.39
CA LEU A 216 8.43 3.76 0.11
C LEU A 216 9.20 4.54 -0.96
N CYS A 217 9.60 3.84 -2.03
CA CYS A 217 10.31 4.43 -3.16
C CYS A 217 9.43 4.45 -4.39
N SER A 218 9.53 5.49 -5.21
CA SER A 218 8.90 5.55 -6.53
C SER A 218 9.72 6.35 -7.53
N THR A 219 9.40 6.19 -8.80
CA THR A 219 9.74 7.19 -9.80
C THR A 219 9.03 8.51 -9.50
N ILE A 220 9.53 9.61 -10.01
CA ILE A 220 8.87 10.93 -9.86
C ILE A 220 7.48 10.90 -10.50
N GLY A 221 7.36 10.29 -11.68
CA GLY A 221 6.09 10.22 -12.41
C GLY A 221 4.99 9.52 -11.62
N LEU A 222 5.28 8.44 -10.92
CA LEU A 222 4.26 7.71 -10.15
C LEU A 222 3.55 8.59 -9.11
N ALA A 223 4.23 9.61 -8.58
CA ALA A 223 3.60 10.59 -7.68
C ALA A 223 2.48 11.41 -8.35
N LEU A 224 2.44 11.45 -9.68
CA LEU A 224 1.46 12.20 -10.47
C LEU A 224 0.22 11.37 -10.84
N LEU A 225 0.23 10.07 -10.63
CA LEU A 225 -0.75 9.12 -11.19
C LEU A 225 -2.22 9.51 -10.92
N ASP A 226 -2.51 10.03 -9.73
CA ASP A 226 -3.87 10.40 -9.34
C ASP A 226 -4.04 11.94 -9.24
N GLN A 227 -3.12 12.72 -9.84
CA GLN A 227 -3.22 14.17 -9.82
C GLN A 227 -4.28 14.67 -10.81
N PRO A 228 -5.13 15.65 -10.40
CA PRO A 228 -6.23 16.13 -11.23
C PRO A 228 -5.84 16.57 -12.64
N PRO A 229 -4.73 17.29 -12.86
CA PRO A 229 -4.32 17.66 -14.22
C PRO A 229 -4.02 16.46 -15.12
N VAL A 230 -3.37 15.42 -14.56
CA VAL A 230 -3.02 14.20 -15.30
C VAL A 230 -4.27 13.37 -15.60
N VAL A 231 -5.14 13.20 -14.61
CA VAL A 231 -6.43 12.51 -14.79
C VAL A 231 -7.30 13.22 -15.82
N SER A 232 -7.34 14.57 -15.81
CA SER A 232 -8.07 15.35 -16.81
C SER A 232 -7.49 15.17 -18.21
N PHE A 233 -6.17 15.22 -18.35
CA PHE A 233 -5.48 15.03 -19.61
C PHE A 233 -5.84 13.66 -20.26
N TYR A 234 -5.78 12.57 -19.51
CA TYR A 234 -6.18 11.25 -20.03
C TYR A 234 -7.67 11.21 -20.42
N ARG A 235 -8.54 11.80 -19.59
CA ARG A 235 -9.99 11.88 -19.90
C ARG A 235 -10.28 12.66 -21.17
N ASP A 236 -9.57 13.74 -21.43
CA ASP A 236 -9.72 14.55 -22.65
C ASP A 236 -9.32 13.74 -23.90
N HIS A 237 -8.48 12.70 -23.74
CA HIS A 237 -8.11 11.72 -24.76
C HIS A 237 -9.01 10.47 -24.78
N GLY A 238 -10.11 10.47 -24.01
CA GLY A 238 -11.08 9.38 -23.98
C GLY A 238 -10.61 8.15 -23.16
N LEU A 239 -9.57 8.30 -22.34
CA LEU A 239 -8.99 7.26 -21.50
C LEU A 239 -9.34 7.47 -20.03
N ASP A 240 -9.63 6.38 -19.33
CA ASP A 240 -9.82 6.39 -17.88
C ASP A 240 -8.54 5.89 -17.18
N LEU A 241 -7.71 6.83 -16.74
CA LEU A 241 -6.45 6.54 -16.06
C LEU A 241 -6.65 5.69 -14.79
N GLN A 242 -7.84 5.72 -14.16
CA GLN A 242 -8.12 4.94 -12.95
C GLN A 242 -8.24 3.44 -13.23
N THR A 243 -8.57 3.05 -14.46
CA THR A 243 -8.67 1.65 -14.88
C THR A 243 -7.36 1.10 -15.43
N MET A 244 -6.40 1.96 -15.74
CA MET A 244 -5.09 1.57 -16.27
C MET A 244 -4.17 1.09 -15.15
N SER A 245 -3.38 0.07 -15.44
CA SER A 245 -2.34 -0.39 -14.52
C SER A 245 -1.13 0.55 -14.58
N TYR A 246 -0.61 0.95 -13.40
CA TYR A 246 0.52 1.88 -13.34
C TYR A 246 1.76 1.38 -14.11
N TRP A 247 1.93 0.07 -14.20
CA TRP A 247 3.08 -0.55 -14.87
C TRP A 247 3.04 -0.48 -16.39
N GLN A 248 1.88 -0.15 -17.00
CA GLN A 248 1.74 0.13 -18.43
C GLN A 248 2.23 1.55 -18.80
N LEU A 249 2.33 2.43 -17.82
CA LEU A 249 2.61 3.84 -18.02
C LEU A 249 4.11 4.09 -17.88
N ASN A 250 4.83 4.33 -18.99
CA ASN A 250 6.27 4.53 -18.96
C ASN A 250 6.71 5.60 -17.95
N TRP A 251 5.98 6.69 -17.87
CA TRP A 251 6.25 7.78 -16.92
C TRP A 251 6.01 7.41 -15.44
N CYS A 252 5.30 6.30 -15.17
CA CYS A 252 5.14 5.75 -13.81
C CYS A 252 6.26 4.78 -13.41
N VAL A 253 6.94 4.16 -14.37
CA VAL A 253 7.88 3.06 -14.12
C VAL A 253 9.31 3.36 -14.53
N SER A 254 9.54 4.52 -15.13
CA SER A 254 10.87 5.01 -15.48
C SER A 254 11.02 6.51 -15.22
N ASP A 255 12.24 7.00 -15.28
CA ASP A 255 12.57 8.42 -15.25
C ASP A 255 12.84 9.01 -16.65
N ASP A 256 12.61 8.23 -17.73
CA ASP A 256 12.80 8.65 -19.13
C ASP A 256 11.97 9.89 -19.49
N CYS A 257 10.80 10.04 -18.86
CA CYS A 257 9.90 11.18 -19.05
C CYS A 257 10.15 12.33 -18.09
N THR A 258 11.24 12.28 -17.32
CA THR A 258 11.54 13.22 -16.24
C THR A 258 12.78 14.05 -16.56
N THR A 259 12.67 15.37 -16.48
CA THR A 259 13.78 16.32 -16.69
C THR A 259 14.02 17.13 -15.43
N VAL A 260 15.29 17.28 -15.03
CA VAL A 260 15.67 18.12 -13.89
C VAL A 260 16.07 19.50 -14.39
N GLU A 261 15.27 20.51 -14.05
CA GLU A 261 15.53 21.91 -14.37
C GLU A 261 16.50 22.56 -13.36
N SER A 262 16.36 22.19 -12.08
CA SER A 262 17.23 22.62 -10.99
C SER A 262 17.27 21.55 -9.89
N ALA A 263 18.43 21.40 -9.25
CA ALA A 263 18.61 20.51 -8.09
C ALA A 263 18.69 21.28 -6.75
N ASP A 264 18.72 22.61 -6.75
CA ASP A 264 18.74 23.43 -5.53
C ASP A 264 18.11 24.80 -5.80
N PRO A 265 16.87 25.07 -5.39
CA PRO A 265 15.87 24.06 -4.97
C PRO A 265 15.47 23.16 -6.14
N TRP A 266 14.99 21.96 -5.81
CA TRP A 266 14.52 21.04 -6.84
C TRP A 266 13.40 21.63 -7.70
N ARG A 267 13.58 21.52 -9.02
CA ARG A 267 12.57 21.79 -10.03
C ARG A 267 12.65 20.69 -11.06
N ILE A 268 11.56 19.97 -11.23
CA ILE A 268 11.49 18.77 -12.07
C ILE A 268 10.31 18.89 -13.00
N GLU A 269 10.49 18.50 -14.25
CA GLU A 269 9.42 18.39 -15.23
C GLU A 269 9.18 16.94 -15.58
N VAL A 270 7.90 16.56 -15.65
CA VAL A 270 7.46 15.26 -16.15
C VAL A 270 6.60 15.49 -17.37
N SER A 271 6.98 14.86 -18.49
CA SER A 271 6.28 14.96 -19.77
C SER A 271 5.50 13.66 -20.04
N ILE A 272 4.18 13.80 -20.20
CA ILE A 272 3.25 12.69 -20.45
C ILE A 272 2.63 12.88 -21.81
N THR A 273 2.88 11.95 -22.74
CA THR A 273 2.38 12.04 -24.12
C THR A 273 1.28 11.02 -24.36
N GLU A 274 0.17 11.50 -24.93
CA GLU A 274 -0.96 10.66 -25.32
C GLU A 274 -1.53 11.17 -26.66
N ASN A 275 -1.69 10.27 -27.62
CA ASN A 275 -2.22 10.57 -28.97
C ASN A 275 -1.55 11.76 -29.70
N GLY A 276 -0.28 12.04 -29.38
CA GLY A 276 0.51 13.13 -29.97
C GLY A 276 0.53 14.41 -29.14
N ASP A 277 -0.41 14.62 -28.25
CA ASP A 277 -0.40 15.73 -27.30
C ASP A 277 0.51 15.42 -26.10
N THR A 278 1.14 16.43 -25.53
CA THR A 278 2.02 16.27 -24.38
C THR A 278 1.63 17.19 -23.25
N LEU A 279 1.28 16.61 -22.11
CA LEU A 279 1.16 17.32 -20.84
C LEU A 279 2.53 17.38 -20.18
N THR A 280 3.01 18.58 -19.89
CA THR A 280 4.21 18.79 -19.05
C THR A 280 3.77 19.34 -17.69
N ALA A 281 4.18 18.66 -16.63
CA ALA A 281 3.95 19.06 -15.24
C ALA A 281 5.27 19.45 -14.59
N SER A 282 5.38 20.69 -14.10
CA SER A 282 6.53 21.18 -13.35
C SER A 282 6.26 21.00 -11.84
N LEU A 283 7.21 20.39 -11.13
CA LEU A 283 7.12 20.01 -9.73
C LEU A 283 8.15 20.75 -8.88
N ASP A 284 7.77 21.04 -7.64
CA ASP A 284 8.70 21.50 -6.59
C ASP A 284 9.37 20.33 -5.85
N GLU A 285 10.18 20.65 -4.84
CA GLU A 285 10.91 19.69 -4.00
C GLU A 285 10.00 18.76 -3.19
N GLY A 286 8.75 19.17 -2.93
CA GLY A 286 7.71 18.38 -2.27
C GLY A 286 6.87 17.57 -3.25
N LEU A 287 7.22 17.54 -4.55
CA LEU A 287 6.45 16.94 -5.65
C LEU A 287 5.05 17.54 -5.85
N SER A 288 4.85 18.77 -5.37
CA SER A 288 3.63 19.50 -5.68
C SER A 288 3.70 20.07 -7.09
N ILE A 289 2.62 19.94 -7.84
CA ILE A 289 2.52 20.54 -9.18
C ILE A 289 2.48 22.06 -9.04
N VAL A 290 3.49 22.73 -9.59
CA VAL A 290 3.57 24.19 -9.62
C VAL A 290 2.85 24.75 -10.84
N THR A 291 3.08 24.15 -12.00
CA THR A 291 2.43 24.51 -13.26
C THR A 291 2.23 23.31 -14.16
N THR A 292 1.24 23.37 -15.03
CA THR A 292 1.06 22.42 -16.12
C THR A 292 0.78 23.17 -17.41
N TYR A 293 1.23 22.61 -18.54
CA TYR A 293 0.83 23.05 -19.86
C TYR A 293 0.68 21.85 -20.80
N VAL A 294 -0.20 21.97 -21.77
CA VAL A 294 -0.40 20.97 -22.82
C VAL A 294 0.09 21.55 -24.14
N SER A 295 0.95 20.81 -24.84
CA SER A 295 1.33 21.09 -26.21
C SER A 295 0.62 20.11 -27.13
N GLU A 296 -0.11 20.64 -28.12
CA GLU A 296 -0.76 19.83 -29.14
C GLU A 296 0.27 19.27 -30.12
N GLY A 297 0.15 17.97 -30.44
CA GLY A 297 0.95 17.33 -31.47
C GLY A 297 0.57 17.85 -32.85
N ASP A 298 1.56 18.07 -33.75
CA ASP A 298 1.30 18.44 -35.13
C ASP A 298 0.42 17.38 -35.83
N ALA A 299 -0.85 17.71 -36.07
CA ALA A 299 -1.83 16.88 -36.77
C ALA A 299 -1.46 16.56 -38.25
N SER A 300 -0.29 17.01 -38.70
CA SER A 300 0.15 16.94 -40.12
C SER A 300 0.76 15.59 -40.53
N ASN A 301 0.91 14.59 -39.64
CA ASN A 301 1.64 13.35 -39.98
C ASN A 301 0.80 12.05 -39.89
N GLN A 302 -0.53 12.11 -39.82
CA GLN A 302 -1.39 10.88 -39.79
C GLN A 302 -1.89 10.42 -41.17
N ASN A 303 -1.37 10.92 -42.28
CA ASN A 303 -1.67 10.37 -43.60
C ASN A 303 -0.41 9.72 -44.20
N PHE A 304 -0.19 8.44 -43.87
CA PHE A 304 0.48 7.45 -44.76
C PHE A 304 0.69 6.13 -44.06
N LYS A 305 -0.38 5.31 -43.98
CA LYS A 305 -0.28 3.84 -44.07
C LYS A 305 -1.68 3.23 -44.23
N LYS A 306 -2.21 3.37 -45.45
CA LYS A 306 -3.20 2.44 -46.03
C LYS A 306 -2.71 2.13 -47.44
N ALA A 307 -2.09 1.02 -47.59
CA ALA A 307 -2.01 0.22 -48.81
C ALA A 307 -1.58 -1.20 -48.41
#